data_7f2fdcced5f96728185a3f97b0e7fe9e
#
_entry.id   7f2fdcced5f96728185a3f97b0e7fe9e
#
_cell.length_a   1.000
_cell.length_b   1.000
_cell.length_c   1.000
_cell.angle_alpha   90.00
_cell.angle_beta   90.00
_cell.angle_gamma   90.00
#
_symmetry.space_group_name_H-M   'P 1'
#
loop_
_entity.id
_entity.type
_entity.pdbx_description
1 polymer ?
#
loop_
_entity_poly.entity_id
_entity_poly.type
_entity_poly.pdbx_seq_one_letter_code
_entity_poly.pdbx_strand_id
1 'polypeptide(L)'
;LGLDQIEEDGDFYRLGAMVSLRTMERHHGLNELTQGAMEESLRHIVGVQFRNLATVGGSLWGRFGFSDVLTLLLALDAQVELHHAGRMSLEEFTQLPRQQHDILTHVLIPKGARQVVYQSQRNISTDFPTLTCALSKKDGEYTCVIGARPQMAQVYRDEKGLLSGGVTEETARAFGEDVAQRAKFGSSLRAGEDYRREICAVLVRRGLLAMEKEG
;
A
#
# COMPACT_ATOMS: atom_id res chain seq x y z
N LEU A 1 -1.35 -26.57 7.74
CA LEU A 1 -0.65 -25.37 8.23
C LEU A 1 -1.53 -24.11 8.17
N GLY A 2 -2.68 -24.11 7.43
CA GLY A 2 -3.60 -22.97 7.34
C GLY A 2 -3.05 -21.72 6.67
N LEU A 3 -1.94 -21.83 5.94
CA LEU A 3 -1.26 -20.67 5.33
C LEU A 3 -2.01 -20.06 4.13
N ASP A 4 -3.10 -20.65 3.69
CA ASP A 4 -3.99 -20.22 2.62
C ASP A 4 -5.33 -19.66 3.13
N GLN A 5 -5.46 -19.44 4.45
CA GLN A 5 -6.67 -18.95 5.09
C GLN A 5 -6.56 -17.47 5.46
N ILE A 6 -7.71 -16.80 5.49
CA ILE A 6 -7.88 -15.47 6.10
C ILE A 6 -8.75 -15.68 7.34
N GLU A 7 -8.22 -15.31 8.49
CA GLU A 7 -8.87 -15.48 9.79
C GLU A 7 -9.01 -14.13 10.49
N GLU A 8 -10.03 -14.02 11.34
CA GLU A 8 -10.14 -12.91 12.27
C GLU A 8 -9.49 -13.32 13.58
N ASP A 9 -8.40 -12.66 13.94
CA ASP A 9 -7.63 -12.91 15.15
C ASP A 9 -7.57 -11.63 16.01
N GLY A 10 -8.47 -11.53 16.96
CA GLY A 10 -8.59 -10.34 17.81
C GLY A 10 -8.76 -9.07 16.97
N ASP A 11 -7.84 -8.13 17.15
CA ASP A 11 -7.84 -6.83 16.47
C ASP A 11 -7.25 -6.87 15.06
N PHE A 12 -7.05 -8.06 14.47
CA PHE A 12 -6.43 -8.23 13.16
C PHE A 12 -7.22 -9.14 12.25
N TYR A 13 -7.12 -8.88 10.94
CA TYR A 13 -7.23 -9.92 9.92
C TYR A 13 -5.86 -10.57 9.77
N ARG A 14 -5.78 -11.88 10.00
CA ARG A 14 -4.58 -12.70 9.89
C ARG A 14 -4.64 -13.48 8.58
N LEU A 15 -3.77 -13.14 7.65
CA LEU A 15 -3.67 -13.75 6.32
C LEU A 15 -2.48 -14.69 6.28
N GLY A 16 -2.70 -15.96 5.97
CA GLY A 16 -1.58 -16.88 5.68
C GLY A 16 -0.82 -16.43 4.44
N ALA A 17 0.49 -16.63 4.41
CA ALA A 17 1.35 -16.17 3.31
C ALA A 17 0.98 -16.76 1.94
N MET A 18 0.27 -17.89 1.91
CA MET A 18 -0.21 -18.57 0.70
C MET A 18 -1.60 -18.11 0.25
N VAL A 19 -2.24 -17.19 0.95
CA VAL A 19 -3.49 -16.57 0.49
C VAL A 19 -3.27 -15.93 -0.88
N SER A 20 -4.11 -16.31 -1.84
CA SER A 20 -4.00 -15.77 -3.20
C SER A 20 -4.43 -14.30 -3.25
N LEU A 21 -3.85 -13.53 -4.16
CA LEU A 21 -4.27 -12.15 -4.38
C LEU A 21 -5.75 -12.06 -4.78
N ARG A 22 -6.27 -13.09 -5.45
CA ARG A 22 -7.71 -13.14 -5.81
C ARG A 22 -8.59 -13.35 -4.59
N THR A 23 -8.19 -14.19 -3.65
CA THR A 23 -8.90 -14.39 -2.37
C THR A 23 -8.94 -13.07 -1.58
N MET A 24 -7.81 -12.38 -1.49
CA MET A 24 -7.70 -11.06 -0.86
C MET A 24 -8.60 -10.01 -1.54
N GLU A 25 -8.54 -9.93 -2.86
CA GLU A 25 -9.32 -8.99 -3.70
C GLU A 25 -10.82 -9.11 -3.44
N ARG A 26 -11.32 -10.35 -3.25
CA ARG A 26 -12.74 -10.63 -3.07
C ARG A 26 -13.20 -10.75 -1.62
N HIS A 27 -12.31 -10.62 -0.67
CA HIS A 27 -12.66 -10.79 0.74
C HIS A 27 -13.49 -9.60 1.24
N HIS A 28 -14.74 -9.89 1.64
CA HIS A 28 -15.73 -8.86 2.01
C HIS A 28 -15.21 -7.97 3.15
N GLY A 29 -14.79 -8.56 4.27
CA GLY A 29 -14.33 -7.80 5.43
C GLY A 29 -13.08 -6.95 5.17
N LEU A 30 -12.16 -7.39 4.30
CA LEU A 30 -11.00 -6.55 3.90
C LEU A 30 -11.44 -5.37 3.04
N ASN A 31 -12.43 -5.56 2.17
CA ASN A 31 -12.96 -4.48 1.34
C ASN A 31 -13.79 -3.49 2.16
N GLU A 32 -14.58 -3.96 3.12
CA GLU A 32 -15.27 -3.07 4.07
C GLU A 32 -14.28 -2.27 4.91
N LEU A 33 -13.28 -2.93 5.52
CA LEU A 33 -12.23 -2.27 6.30
C LEU A 33 -11.51 -1.17 5.53
N THR A 34 -11.31 -1.37 4.24
CA THR A 34 -10.50 -0.47 3.39
C THR A 34 -11.34 0.37 2.42
N GLN A 35 -12.68 0.37 2.57
CA GLN A 35 -13.60 1.12 1.69
C GLN A 35 -13.35 0.84 0.20
N GLY A 36 -13.06 -0.43 -0.13
CA GLY A 36 -12.77 -0.88 -1.50
C GLY A 36 -11.31 -0.69 -1.96
N ALA A 37 -10.45 -0.05 -1.19
CA ALA A 37 -9.05 0.15 -1.58
C ALA A 37 -8.29 -1.17 -1.74
N MET A 38 -8.70 -2.25 -1.04
CA MET A 38 -8.13 -3.58 -1.22
C MET A 38 -8.38 -4.09 -2.64
N GLU A 39 -9.62 -4.09 -3.09
CA GLU A 39 -9.97 -4.49 -4.46
C GLU A 39 -9.28 -3.60 -5.49
N GLU A 40 -9.31 -2.27 -5.28
CA GLU A 40 -8.70 -1.31 -6.21
C GLU A 40 -7.19 -1.54 -6.39
N SER A 41 -6.48 -1.88 -5.32
CA SER A 41 -5.04 -2.14 -5.38
C SER A 41 -4.69 -3.43 -6.14
N LEU A 42 -5.59 -4.40 -6.15
CA LEU A 42 -5.33 -5.75 -6.67
C LEU A 42 -5.87 -5.96 -8.09
N ARG A 43 -7.00 -5.34 -8.44
CA ARG A 43 -7.74 -5.63 -9.69
C ARG A 43 -6.94 -5.43 -10.97
N HIS A 44 -5.91 -4.58 -10.95
CA HIS A 44 -5.06 -4.28 -12.09
C HIS A 44 -3.78 -5.13 -12.15
N ILE A 45 -3.54 -5.99 -11.16
CA ILE A 45 -2.38 -6.89 -11.18
C ILE A 45 -2.63 -8.00 -12.21
N VAL A 46 -2.11 -7.79 -13.42
CA VAL A 46 -2.22 -8.70 -14.57
C VAL A 46 -3.68 -9.13 -14.82
N GLY A 47 -3.97 -10.42 -14.80
CA GLY A 47 -5.32 -10.98 -14.98
C GLY A 47 -5.76 -11.86 -13.80
N VAL A 48 -7.03 -12.27 -13.81
CA VAL A 48 -7.60 -13.12 -12.76
C VAL A 48 -6.81 -14.42 -12.58
N GLN A 49 -6.36 -15.03 -13.69
CA GLN A 49 -5.58 -16.27 -13.66
C GLN A 49 -4.27 -16.10 -12.87
N PHE A 50 -3.59 -14.98 -13.08
CA PHE A 50 -2.37 -14.67 -12.33
C PHE A 50 -2.69 -14.45 -10.85
N ARG A 51 -3.72 -13.68 -10.52
CA ARG A 51 -4.10 -13.40 -9.13
C ARG A 51 -4.62 -14.63 -8.37
N ASN A 52 -5.11 -15.66 -9.07
CA ASN A 52 -5.46 -16.95 -8.45
C ASN A 52 -4.23 -17.71 -7.96
N LEU A 53 -3.05 -17.50 -8.56
CA LEU A 53 -1.81 -18.21 -8.25
C LEU A 53 -0.84 -17.37 -7.43
N ALA A 54 -0.77 -16.05 -7.68
CA ALA A 54 0.09 -15.16 -6.93
C ALA A 54 -0.42 -15.01 -5.49
N THR A 55 0.50 -15.04 -4.53
CA THR A 55 0.18 -14.99 -3.10
C THR A 55 0.61 -13.68 -2.45
N VAL A 56 -0.01 -13.34 -1.34
CA VAL A 56 0.35 -12.17 -0.54
C VAL A 56 1.79 -12.28 -0.03
N GLY A 57 2.18 -13.44 0.47
CA GLY A 57 3.55 -13.68 0.95
C GLY A 57 4.59 -13.51 -0.14
N GLY A 58 4.37 -14.07 -1.33
CA GLY A 58 5.27 -13.88 -2.47
C GLY A 58 5.40 -12.44 -2.91
N SER A 59 4.28 -11.68 -2.88
CA SER A 59 4.25 -10.26 -3.24
C SER A 59 5.04 -9.39 -2.25
N LEU A 60 4.99 -9.70 -0.95
CA LEU A 60 5.70 -8.96 0.09
C LEU A 60 7.16 -9.39 0.21
N TRP A 61 7.46 -10.70 0.18
CA TRP A 61 8.83 -11.20 0.29
C TRP A 61 9.73 -10.66 -0.81
N GLY A 62 9.21 -10.56 -2.03
CA GLY A 62 9.94 -10.02 -3.17
C GLY A 62 10.32 -8.55 -3.03
N ARG A 63 9.58 -7.77 -2.25
CA ARG A 63 9.79 -6.32 -2.03
C ARG A 63 10.07 -5.58 -3.33
N PHE A 64 9.29 -5.92 -4.35
CA PHE A 64 9.43 -5.33 -5.68
C PHE A 64 9.01 -3.86 -5.70
N GLY A 65 9.77 -3.04 -6.44
CA GLY A 65 9.49 -1.61 -6.55
C GLY A 65 8.15 -1.26 -7.18
N PHE A 66 7.52 -2.19 -7.90
CA PHE A 66 6.22 -2.03 -8.56
C PHE A 66 5.05 -2.66 -7.78
N SER A 67 5.25 -3.06 -6.53
CA SER A 67 4.23 -3.81 -5.78
C SER A 67 3.08 -2.92 -5.33
N ASP A 68 1.91 -3.12 -5.91
CA ASP A 68 0.64 -2.55 -5.47
C ASP A 68 0.28 -3.04 -4.05
N VAL A 69 0.47 -4.33 -3.81
CA VAL A 69 0.21 -4.98 -2.52
C VAL A 69 1.01 -4.35 -1.39
N LEU A 70 2.32 -4.19 -1.59
CA LEU A 70 3.20 -3.59 -0.58
C LEU A 70 2.80 -2.15 -0.29
N THR A 71 2.45 -1.37 -1.33
CA THR A 71 2.05 0.04 -1.17
C THR A 71 0.80 0.16 -0.29
N LEU A 72 -0.24 -0.62 -0.54
CA LEU A 72 -1.45 -0.58 0.26
C LEU A 72 -1.22 -1.08 1.68
N LEU A 73 -0.56 -2.23 1.85
CA LEU A 73 -0.37 -2.84 3.17
C LEU A 73 0.51 -1.98 4.10
N LEU A 74 1.46 -1.22 3.56
CA LEU A 74 2.20 -0.22 4.34
C LEU A 74 1.28 0.92 4.83
N ALA A 75 0.35 1.37 4.01
CA ALA A 75 -0.61 2.41 4.41
C ALA A 75 -1.62 1.90 5.46
N LEU A 76 -1.81 0.59 5.54
CA LEU A 76 -2.67 -0.06 6.54
C LEU A 76 -1.95 -0.38 7.86
N ASP A 77 -0.70 0.02 8.04
CA ASP A 77 0.15 -0.36 9.18
C ASP A 77 0.21 -1.87 9.40
N ALA A 78 0.21 -2.63 8.31
CA ALA A 78 0.25 -4.08 8.37
C ALA A 78 1.53 -4.57 9.07
N GLN A 79 1.43 -5.76 9.65
CA GLN A 79 2.56 -6.45 10.27
C GLN A 79 2.80 -7.77 9.54
N VAL A 80 3.98 -8.31 9.70
CA VAL A 80 4.36 -9.62 9.19
C VAL A 80 4.81 -10.52 10.32
N GLU A 81 4.57 -11.81 10.17
CA GLU A 81 5.03 -12.84 11.07
C GLU A 81 6.01 -13.75 10.32
N LEU A 82 7.25 -13.76 10.77
CA LEU A 82 8.31 -14.60 10.27
C LEU A 82 8.50 -15.80 11.21
N HIS A 83 8.89 -16.94 10.64
CA HIS A 83 9.01 -18.19 11.39
C HIS A 83 10.04 -18.10 12.53
N HIS A 84 11.20 -17.52 12.27
CA HIS A 84 12.26 -17.38 13.27
C HIS A 84 12.28 -16.00 13.93
N ALA A 85 12.16 -14.93 13.14
CA ALA A 85 12.24 -13.56 13.65
C ALA A 85 10.97 -13.09 14.36
N GLY A 86 9.86 -13.85 14.24
CA GLY A 86 8.59 -13.50 14.87
C GLY A 86 7.89 -12.34 14.19
N ARG A 87 7.12 -11.57 14.96
CA ARG A 87 6.23 -10.51 14.49
C ARG A 87 6.96 -9.15 14.47
N MET A 88 6.79 -8.41 13.39
CA MET A 88 7.32 -7.06 13.23
C MET A 88 6.40 -6.24 12.31
N SER A 89 6.56 -4.91 12.28
CA SER A 89 5.85 -4.07 11.33
C SER A 89 6.31 -4.37 9.89
N LEU A 90 5.41 -4.18 8.91
CA LEU A 90 5.77 -4.31 7.51
C LEU A 90 6.82 -3.25 7.11
N GLU A 91 6.78 -2.07 7.73
CA GLU A 91 7.77 -1.02 7.49
C GLU A 91 9.18 -1.50 7.91
N GLU A 92 9.34 -2.07 9.12
CA GLU A 92 10.60 -2.68 9.57
C GLU A 92 11.05 -3.82 8.65
N PHE A 93 10.12 -4.72 8.26
CA PHE A 93 10.42 -5.81 7.34
C PHE A 93 10.99 -5.30 6.01
N THR A 94 10.54 -4.15 5.50
CA THR A 94 11.08 -3.59 4.26
C THR A 94 12.54 -3.17 4.37
N GLN A 95 13.02 -2.85 5.57
CA GLN A 95 14.40 -2.44 5.84
C GLN A 95 15.36 -3.61 6.04
N LEU A 96 14.85 -4.82 6.23
CA LEU A 96 15.70 -6.00 6.40
C LEU A 96 16.51 -6.29 5.13
N PRO A 97 17.71 -6.87 5.24
CA PRO A 97 18.47 -7.34 4.09
C PRO A 97 17.64 -8.29 3.22
N ARG A 98 17.81 -8.24 1.90
CA ARG A 98 17.06 -9.14 1.00
C ARG A 98 17.45 -10.61 1.16
N GLN A 99 18.67 -10.89 1.57
CA GLN A 99 19.19 -12.23 1.85
C GLN A 99 18.82 -12.66 3.28
N GLN A 100 17.55 -12.86 3.52
CA GLN A 100 17.04 -13.39 4.78
C GLN A 100 16.82 -14.90 4.67
N HIS A 101 17.30 -15.64 5.65
CA HIS A 101 17.04 -17.08 5.80
C HIS A 101 15.89 -17.29 6.78
N ASP A 102 14.69 -16.87 6.39
CA ASP A 102 13.47 -17.02 7.18
C ASP A 102 12.27 -17.30 6.26
N ILE A 103 11.13 -17.60 6.83
CA ILE A 103 9.88 -17.86 6.12
C ILE A 103 8.82 -16.90 6.63
N LEU A 104 8.25 -16.11 5.72
CA LEU A 104 7.06 -15.32 6.01
C LEU A 104 5.87 -16.26 6.10
N THR A 105 5.24 -16.32 7.26
CA THR A 105 4.11 -17.20 7.55
C THR A 105 2.78 -16.49 7.45
N HIS A 106 2.67 -15.29 7.99
CA HIS A 106 1.42 -14.53 8.00
C HIS A 106 1.64 -13.03 7.78
N VAL A 107 0.56 -12.41 7.33
CA VAL A 107 0.40 -10.96 7.25
C VAL A 107 -0.78 -10.58 8.13
N LEU A 108 -0.60 -9.57 8.98
CA LEU A 108 -1.62 -9.11 9.91
C LEU A 108 -2.03 -7.70 9.53
N ILE A 109 -3.30 -7.50 9.25
CA ILE A 109 -3.88 -6.20 8.93
C ILE A 109 -4.70 -5.74 10.13
N PRO A 110 -4.31 -4.64 10.80
CA PRO A 110 -5.06 -4.16 11.96
C PRO A 110 -6.49 -3.78 11.57
N LYS A 111 -7.46 -4.28 12.35
CA LYS A 111 -8.84 -3.80 12.31
C LYS A 111 -8.90 -2.44 13.01
N GLY A 112 -9.86 -1.68 12.74
CA GLY A 112 -10.07 -0.38 13.36
C GLY A 112 -10.54 0.64 12.33
N ALA A 113 -11.35 1.59 12.79
CA ALA A 113 -11.87 2.64 11.92
C ALA A 113 -10.73 3.42 11.28
N ARG A 114 -10.74 3.45 9.97
CA ARG A 114 -9.79 4.22 9.16
C ARG A 114 -10.42 4.58 7.83
N GLN A 115 -9.98 5.67 7.26
CA GLN A 115 -10.26 5.98 5.86
C GLN A 115 -9.06 5.56 5.03
N VAL A 116 -9.29 4.95 3.87
CA VAL A 116 -8.22 4.45 3.00
C VAL A 116 -8.55 4.75 1.55
N VAL A 117 -7.58 5.29 0.83
CA VAL A 117 -7.67 5.49 -0.62
C VAL A 117 -6.44 4.90 -1.27
N TYR A 118 -6.66 4.15 -2.35
CA TYR A 118 -5.59 3.64 -3.20
C TYR A 118 -5.76 4.17 -4.63
N GLN A 119 -4.67 4.64 -5.21
CA GLN A 119 -4.62 5.12 -6.59
C GLN A 119 -3.34 4.66 -7.28
N SER A 120 -3.41 4.42 -8.58
CA SER A 120 -2.24 4.12 -9.38
C SER A 120 -2.30 4.80 -10.74
N GLN A 121 -1.16 5.27 -11.21
CA GLN A 121 -0.98 5.69 -12.60
C GLN A 121 -0.36 4.55 -13.40
N ARG A 122 -0.99 4.19 -14.51
CA ARG A 122 -0.55 3.12 -15.42
C ARG A 122 -0.65 3.58 -16.85
N ASN A 123 0.20 3.07 -17.73
CA ASN A 123 0.11 3.32 -19.17
C ASN A 123 -1.00 2.47 -19.80
N ILE A 124 -1.17 1.23 -19.32
CA ILE A 124 -2.23 0.31 -19.69
C ILE A 124 -2.79 -0.32 -18.40
N SER A 125 -4.07 -0.63 -18.36
CA SER A 125 -4.79 -1.10 -17.16
C SER A 125 -4.11 -2.25 -16.42
N THR A 126 -3.51 -3.21 -17.13
CA THR A 126 -2.88 -4.41 -16.56
C THR A 126 -1.35 -4.37 -16.59
N ASP A 127 -0.72 -3.26 -16.99
CA ASP A 127 0.73 -3.09 -16.91
C ASP A 127 1.17 -2.80 -15.47
N PHE A 128 2.47 -2.90 -15.23
CA PHE A 128 3.06 -2.41 -13.99
C PHE A 128 2.78 -0.92 -13.81
N PRO A 129 2.51 -0.47 -12.58
CA PRO A 129 2.24 0.93 -12.34
C PRO A 129 3.46 1.80 -12.64
N THR A 130 3.18 2.98 -13.17
CA THR A 130 4.15 4.08 -13.27
C THR A 130 4.40 4.68 -11.90
N LEU A 131 3.32 4.85 -11.12
CA LEU A 131 3.34 5.29 -9.72
C LEU A 131 2.14 4.70 -8.99
N THR A 132 2.34 4.36 -7.72
CA THR A 132 1.27 3.96 -6.80
C THR A 132 1.23 4.92 -5.62
N CYS A 133 0.02 5.24 -5.15
CA CYS A 133 -0.22 6.06 -3.99
C CYS A 133 -1.31 5.42 -3.13
N ALA A 134 -1.00 5.14 -1.88
CA ALA A 134 -1.97 4.75 -0.88
C ALA A 134 -1.98 5.78 0.25
N LEU A 135 -3.15 6.16 0.67
CA LEU A 135 -3.37 7.08 1.78
C LEU A 135 -4.25 6.40 2.81
N SER A 136 -3.93 6.59 4.07
CA SER A 136 -4.81 6.22 5.18
C SER A 136 -4.89 7.33 6.21
N LYS A 137 -6.06 7.44 6.86
CA LYS A 137 -6.29 8.31 8.01
C LYS A 137 -6.80 7.45 9.15
N LYS A 138 -6.10 7.47 10.27
CA LYS A 138 -6.46 6.76 11.49
C LYS A 138 -6.18 7.66 12.69
N ASP A 139 -7.15 7.80 13.59
CA ASP A 139 -7.02 8.62 14.80
C ASP A 139 -6.55 10.07 14.54
N GLY A 140 -6.92 10.62 13.38
CA GLY A 140 -6.52 11.96 12.93
C GLY A 140 -5.15 12.04 12.26
N GLU A 141 -4.37 10.96 12.24
CA GLU A 141 -3.06 10.91 11.59
C GLU A 141 -3.16 10.41 10.17
N TYR A 142 -2.42 11.07 9.27
CA TYR A 142 -2.35 10.71 7.85
C TYR A 142 -1.06 9.97 7.52
N THR A 143 -1.20 8.81 6.89
CA THR A 143 -0.09 8.05 6.32
C THR A 143 -0.21 8.04 4.80
N CYS A 144 0.86 8.46 4.12
CA CYS A 144 0.97 8.43 2.66
C CYS A 144 2.07 7.46 2.25
N VAL A 145 1.77 6.56 1.33
CA VAL A 145 2.74 5.60 0.81
C VAL A 145 2.86 5.74 -0.69
N ILE A 146 4.07 5.98 -1.17
CA ILE A 146 4.38 6.11 -2.60
C ILE A 146 5.23 4.92 -3.05
N GLY A 147 4.73 4.16 -4.01
CA GLY A 147 5.41 3.03 -4.64
C GLY A 147 5.63 3.21 -6.13
N ALA A 148 6.21 2.22 -6.78
CA ALA A 148 6.54 2.23 -8.21
C ALA A 148 7.45 3.40 -8.65
N ARG A 149 8.36 3.84 -7.80
CA ARG A 149 9.21 5.04 -7.97
C ARG A 149 10.45 4.96 -8.88
N PRO A 150 10.94 3.96 -9.54
CA PRO A 150 10.92 2.48 -9.56
C PRO A 150 11.57 1.78 -8.36
N GLN A 151 11.75 2.47 -7.29
CA GLN A 151 12.21 1.90 -6.02
C GLN A 151 11.01 1.36 -5.22
N MET A 152 11.32 0.59 -4.17
CA MET A 152 10.34 0.04 -3.24
C MET A 152 9.46 1.15 -2.63
N ALA A 153 8.22 0.82 -2.31
CA ALA A 153 7.28 1.72 -1.65
C ALA A 153 7.87 2.27 -0.33
N GLN A 154 7.59 3.53 -0.07
CA GLN A 154 8.08 4.26 1.11
C GLN A 154 6.94 5.04 1.75
N VAL A 155 6.97 5.08 3.08
CA VAL A 155 6.00 5.78 3.93
C VAL A 155 6.42 7.23 4.12
N TYR A 156 5.44 8.14 4.05
CA TYR A 156 5.58 9.57 4.32
C TYR A 156 4.47 9.98 5.30
N ARG A 157 4.84 10.71 6.33
CA ARG A 157 3.92 11.25 7.33
C ARG A 157 3.92 12.78 7.26
N ASP A 158 2.87 13.41 7.79
CA ASP A 158 2.75 14.87 7.84
C ASP A 158 3.61 15.46 8.98
N GLU A 159 4.92 15.48 8.77
CA GLU A 159 5.90 16.00 9.74
C GLU A 159 5.79 17.50 9.95
N LYS A 160 5.19 18.23 8.99
CA LYS A 160 5.04 19.68 9.03
C LYS A 160 3.69 20.13 9.57
N GLY A 161 2.78 19.19 9.85
CA GLY A 161 1.43 19.53 10.32
C GLY A 161 0.57 20.23 9.28
N LEU A 162 0.82 20.01 7.98
CA LEU A 162 0.09 20.66 6.88
C LEU A 162 -1.39 20.30 6.87
N LEU A 163 -1.73 19.11 7.39
CA LEU A 163 -3.10 18.60 7.44
C LEU A 163 -3.76 18.75 8.83
N SER A 164 -3.07 19.36 9.81
CA SER A 164 -3.56 19.49 11.18
C SER A 164 -4.84 20.33 11.29
N GLY A 165 -5.06 21.26 10.37
CA GLY A 165 -6.28 22.08 10.27
C GLY A 165 -7.39 21.44 9.42
N GLY A 166 -7.22 20.20 9.00
CA GLY A 166 -8.13 19.50 8.07
C GLY A 166 -7.66 19.55 6.63
N VAL A 167 -8.33 18.74 5.79
CA VAL A 167 -8.01 18.63 4.36
C VAL A 167 -8.86 19.62 3.57
N THR A 168 -8.19 20.55 2.91
CA THR A 168 -8.74 21.47 1.92
C THR A 168 -7.97 21.29 0.60
N GLU A 169 -8.42 21.94 -0.47
CA GLU A 169 -7.67 21.95 -1.75
C GLU A 169 -6.23 22.48 -1.57
N GLU A 170 -6.07 23.48 -0.72
CA GLU A 170 -4.78 24.11 -0.45
C GLU A 170 -3.86 23.21 0.39
N THR A 171 -4.35 22.67 1.51
CA THR A 171 -3.57 21.80 2.39
C THR A 171 -3.22 20.47 1.72
N ALA A 172 -4.14 19.89 0.94
CA ALA A 172 -3.91 18.68 0.16
C ALA A 172 -2.85 18.89 -0.92
N ARG A 173 -2.85 20.05 -1.59
CA ARG A 173 -1.81 20.44 -2.54
C ARG A 173 -0.46 20.58 -1.87
N ALA A 174 -0.40 21.34 -0.76
CA ALA A 174 0.83 21.57 -0.02
C ALA A 174 1.47 20.26 0.47
N PHE A 175 0.66 19.35 1.02
CA PHE A 175 1.17 18.03 1.44
C PHE A 175 1.62 17.18 0.24
N GLY A 176 0.88 17.20 -0.88
CA GLY A 176 1.29 16.49 -2.09
C GLY A 176 2.63 16.98 -2.65
N GLU A 177 2.86 18.29 -2.67
CA GLU A 177 4.12 18.91 -3.07
C GLU A 177 5.27 18.53 -2.09
N ASP A 178 5.00 18.56 -0.78
CA ASP A 178 5.98 18.13 0.25
C ASP A 178 6.39 16.66 0.06
N VAL A 179 5.44 15.75 -0.11
CA VAL A 179 5.73 14.34 -0.39
C VAL A 179 6.54 14.19 -1.67
N ALA A 180 6.15 14.88 -2.75
CA ALA A 180 6.86 14.82 -4.04
C ALA A 180 8.30 15.37 -3.96
N GLN A 181 8.58 16.32 -3.08
CA GLN A 181 9.94 16.82 -2.83
C GLN A 181 10.79 15.84 -2.03
N ARG A 182 10.22 15.20 -1.01
CA ARG A 182 10.93 14.23 -0.16
C ARG A 182 11.14 12.87 -0.85
N ALA A 183 10.25 12.50 -1.77
CA ALA A 183 10.31 11.22 -2.47
C ALA A 183 11.44 11.20 -3.51
N LYS A 184 12.22 10.11 -3.47
CA LYS A 184 13.23 9.85 -4.51
C LYS A 184 12.60 9.07 -5.65
N PHE A 185 12.65 9.62 -6.83
CA PHE A 185 12.17 8.99 -8.06
C PHE A 185 13.33 8.54 -8.94
N GLY A 186 13.05 7.62 -9.83
CA GLY A 186 13.96 7.18 -10.87
C GLY A 186 13.25 7.13 -12.21
N SER A 187 14.03 7.06 -13.30
CA SER A 187 13.53 6.88 -14.65
C SER A 187 13.47 5.40 -15.04
N SER A 188 12.53 5.04 -15.88
CA SER A 188 12.39 3.72 -16.50
C SER A 188 11.78 3.85 -17.89
N LEU A 189 11.63 2.71 -18.61
CA LEU A 189 10.93 2.71 -19.90
C LEU A 189 9.47 3.19 -19.83
N ARG A 190 8.85 3.20 -18.62
CA ARG A 190 7.45 3.62 -18.44
C ARG A 190 7.28 5.10 -18.22
N ALA A 191 8.22 5.73 -17.54
CA ALA A 191 8.20 7.18 -17.31
C ALA A 191 9.54 7.71 -16.80
N GLY A 192 9.79 8.99 -17.06
CA GLY A 192 10.89 9.74 -16.46
C GLY A 192 10.63 10.12 -15.00
N GLU A 193 11.68 10.50 -14.32
CA GLU A 193 11.66 10.96 -12.93
C GLU A 193 10.75 12.17 -12.73
N ASP A 194 10.86 13.19 -13.60
CA ASP A 194 10.10 14.42 -13.49
C ASP A 194 8.60 14.16 -13.58
N TYR A 195 8.17 13.33 -14.55
CA TYR A 195 6.77 12.92 -14.67
C TYR A 195 6.25 12.23 -13.41
N ARG A 196 7.05 11.36 -12.79
CA ARG A 196 6.65 10.67 -11.54
C ARG A 196 6.50 11.64 -10.38
N ARG A 197 7.36 12.66 -10.32
CA ARG A 197 7.30 13.73 -9.31
C ARG A 197 6.01 14.53 -9.43
N GLU A 198 5.68 14.95 -10.64
CA GLU A 198 4.43 15.67 -10.91
C GLU A 198 3.19 14.84 -10.56
N ILE A 199 3.15 13.60 -11.05
CA ILE A 199 2.03 12.69 -10.77
C ILE A 199 1.93 12.35 -9.28
N CYS A 200 3.02 12.30 -8.53
CA CYS A 200 3.00 12.08 -7.08
C CYS A 200 2.18 13.17 -6.38
N ALA A 201 2.49 14.42 -6.62
CA ALA A 201 1.75 15.54 -6.02
C ALA A 201 0.26 15.49 -6.38
N VAL A 202 -0.05 15.15 -7.63
CA VAL A 202 -1.44 15.05 -8.12
C VAL A 202 -2.20 13.89 -7.43
N LEU A 203 -1.60 12.70 -7.34
CA LEU A 203 -2.27 11.54 -6.73
C LEU A 203 -2.48 11.75 -5.23
N VAL A 204 -1.49 12.28 -4.51
CA VAL A 204 -1.63 12.59 -3.08
C VAL A 204 -2.76 13.59 -2.85
N ARG A 205 -2.78 14.70 -3.58
CA ARG A 205 -3.84 15.70 -3.48
C ARG A 205 -5.22 15.09 -3.77
N ARG A 206 -5.36 14.36 -4.88
CA ARG A 206 -6.63 13.73 -5.26
C ARG A 206 -7.11 12.71 -4.23
N GLY A 207 -6.19 11.92 -3.70
CA GLY A 207 -6.50 10.92 -2.69
C GLY A 207 -6.98 11.54 -1.38
N LEU A 208 -6.32 12.59 -0.89
CA LEU A 208 -6.75 13.33 0.31
C LEU A 208 -8.16 13.93 0.13
N LEU A 209 -8.41 14.57 -1.01
CA LEU A 209 -9.72 15.15 -1.30
C LEU A 209 -10.83 14.10 -1.50
N ALA A 210 -10.48 12.88 -1.95
CA ALA A 210 -11.43 11.79 -2.03
C ALA A 210 -11.83 11.28 -0.64
N MET A 211 -10.87 11.15 0.28
CA MET A 211 -11.13 10.74 1.67
C MET A 211 -12.13 11.64 2.38
N GLU A 212 -12.08 12.95 2.17
CA GLU A 212 -13.02 13.90 2.81
C GLU A 212 -14.43 13.89 2.21
N LYS A 213 -14.61 13.34 0.99
CA LYS A 213 -15.94 13.24 0.37
C LYS A 213 -16.70 11.99 0.82
N GLU A 214 -15.99 10.98 1.29
CA GLU A 214 -16.56 9.70 1.71
C GLU A 214 -16.75 9.60 3.24
N GLY A 215 -16.31 10.60 3.99
CA GLY A 215 -16.50 10.75 5.44
C GLY A 215 -17.61 11.72 5.78
#